data_36d274d8c15525841b303aa108f63691
#
_entry.id   36d274d8c15525841b303aa108f63691
#
_cell.length_a   1.000
_cell.length_b   1.000
_cell.length_c   1.000
_cell.angle_alpha   90.00
_cell.angle_beta   90.00
_cell.angle_gamma   90.00
#
_symmetry.space_group_name_H-M   'P 1'
#
loop_
_entity.id
_entity.type
_entity.pdbx_description
1 polymer ?
#
loop_
_entity_poly.entity_id
_entity_poly.type
_entity_poly.pdbx_seq_one_letter_code
_entity_poly.pdbx_strand_id
1 'polypeptide(L)'
;MEMHCLTTMEGFDVLQFEKQLMDKLGLIPQIAPRYRSTYFNHIMGGYAAGYYSYIWAERLDTDAFEAFKEHGLFDQATATSFRKNILEKEVQTTR
;
A
#
# COMPACT_ATOMS: atom_id res chain seq x y z
N MET A 1 3.18 4.86 8.64
CA MET A 1 3.57 6.29 8.62
C MET A 1 3.94 6.83 10.00
N GLU A 2 3.22 6.48 11.07
CA GLU A 2 3.45 7.00 12.44
C GLU A 2 4.92 6.86 12.91
N MET A 3 5.55 5.71 12.63
CA MET A 3 6.96 5.49 12.97
C MET A 3 7.90 6.52 12.31
N HIS A 4 7.60 6.99 11.11
CA HIS A 4 8.39 8.00 10.41
C HIS A 4 8.16 9.43 10.90
N CYS A 5 7.21 9.63 11.81
CA CYS A 5 6.94 10.93 12.44
C CYS A 5 7.63 11.08 13.79
N LEU A 6 8.37 10.07 14.24
CA LEU A 6 9.12 10.14 15.49
C LEU A 6 10.29 11.12 15.36
N THR A 7 10.43 12.01 16.33
CA THR A 7 11.50 13.02 16.38
C THR A 7 12.65 12.64 17.31
N THR A 8 12.46 11.61 18.13
CA THR A 8 13.48 11.06 19.03
C THR A 8 13.32 9.57 19.18
N MET A 9 14.41 8.87 19.42
CA MET A 9 14.46 7.44 19.70
C MET A 9 14.90 7.14 21.14
N GLU A 10 15.11 8.16 21.98
CA GLU A 10 15.50 7.97 23.37
C GLU A 10 14.40 7.25 24.15
N GLY A 11 14.73 6.13 24.77
CA GLY A 11 13.77 5.30 25.51
C GLY A 11 12.72 4.62 24.65
N PHE A 12 12.89 4.59 23.32
CA PHE A 12 11.90 4.01 22.40
C PHE A 12 11.86 2.48 22.48
N ASP A 13 10.70 1.95 22.87
CA ASP A 13 10.39 0.52 22.81
C ASP A 13 9.46 0.26 21.61
N VAL A 14 9.97 -0.44 20.60
CA VAL A 14 9.25 -0.72 19.34
C VAL A 14 8.00 -1.56 19.56
N LEU A 15 8.02 -2.52 20.50
CA LEU A 15 6.88 -3.40 20.74
C LEU A 15 5.76 -2.67 21.49
N GLN A 16 6.14 -1.83 22.45
CA GLN A 16 5.19 -0.97 23.15
C GLN A 16 4.56 0.05 22.21
N PHE A 17 5.34 0.67 21.35
CA PHE A 17 4.86 1.61 20.33
C PHE A 17 3.88 0.95 19.38
N GLU A 18 4.22 -0.23 18.86
CA GLU A 18 3.34 -1.01 17.96
C GLU A 18 2.01 -1.32 18.64
N LYS A 19 2.04 -1.77 19.91
CA LYS A 19 0.82 -2.04 20.68
C LYS A 19 -0.03 -0.80 20.84
N GLN A 20 0.56 0.33 21.26
CA GLN A 20 -0.15 1.59 21.42
C GLN A 20 -0.79 2.06 20.11
N LEU A 21 -0.11 1.86 18.98
CA LEU A 21 -0.62 2.20 17.67
C LEU A 21 -1.83 1.34 17.30
N MET A 22 -1.79 0.03 17.55
CA MET A 22 -2.92 -0.87 17.30
C MET A 22 -4.13 -0.49 18.17
N ASP A 23 -3.90 -0.19 19.44
CA ASP A 23 -4.94 0.27 20.36
C ASP A 23 -5.56 1.60 19.88
N LYS A 24 -4.73 2.55 19.42
CA LYS A 24 -5.18 3.84 18.84
C LYS A 24 -6.03 3.66 17.60
N LEU A 25 -5.71 2.66 16.77
CA LEU A 25 -6.49 2.32 15.56
C LEU A 25 -7.78 1.54 15.87
N GLY A 26 -8.00 1.17 17.12
CA GLY A 26 -9.19 0.43 17.53
C GLY A 26 -9.22 -1.01 17.06
N LEU A 27 -8.07 -1.60 16.77
CA LEU A 27 -7.99 -3.01 16.35
C LEU A 27 -8.26 -3.94 17.52
N ILE A 28 -9.11 -4.93 17.29
CA ILE A 28 -9.37 -5.96 18.29
C ILE A 28 -8.13 -6.85 18.49
N PRO A 29 -7.91 -7.42 19.70
CA PRO A 29 -6.68 -8.17 20.01
C PRO A 29 -6.42 -9.39 19.12
N GLN A 30 -7.47 -9.93 18.47
CA GLN A 30 -7.36 -11.07 17.56
C GLN A 30 -6.74 -10.70 16.20
N ILE A 31 -6.70 -9.41 15.86
CA ILE A 31 -6.05 -8.92 14.64
C ILE A 31 -4.61 -8.55 14.98
N ALA A 32 -3.69 -9.45 14.67
CA ALA A 32 -2.27 -9.20 14.80
C ALA A 32 -1.70 -8.58 13.52
N PRO A 33 -0.73 -7.66 13.61
CA PRO A 33 0.00 -7.18 12.44
C PRO A 33 0.65 -8.34 11.68
N ARG A 34 0.45 -8.38 10.36
CA ARG A 34 1.06 -9.41 9.51
C ARG A 34 2.59 -9.35 9.56
N TYR A 35 3.14 -8.15 9.55
CA TYR A 35 4.56 -7.87 9.70
C TYR A 35 4.75 -7.00 10.95
N ARG A 36 5.51 -7.51 11.90
CA ARG A 36 5.90 -6.72 13.06
C ARG A 36 7.10 -5.85 12.69
N SER A 37 7.25 -4.73 13.36
CA SER A 37 8.32 -3.75 13.09
C SER A 37 9.71 -4.38 13.10
N THR A 38 9.93 -5.43 13.89
CA THR A 38 11.21 -6.14 14.02
C THR A 38 11.59 -7.03 12.82
N TYR A 39 10.65 -7.35 11.95
CA TYR A 39 10.89 -8.19 10.76
C TYR A 39 10.16 -7.71 9.51
N PHE A 40 9.71 -6.46 9.50
CA PHE A 40 9.07 -5.85 8.35
C PHE A 40 10.13 -5.39 7.34
N ASN A 41 10.68 -6.33 6.60
CA ASN A 41 11.80 -6.11 5.69
C ASN A 41 11.56 -5.04 4.61
N HIS A 42 10.32 -4.88 4.14
CA HIS A 42 9.96 -3.89 3.11
C HIS A 42 10.36 -2.47 3.49
N ILE A 43 10.22 -2.08 4.76
CA ILE A 43 10.52 -0.73 5.22
C ILE A 43 12.03 -0.46 5.37
N MET A 44 12.85 -1.49 5.24
CA MET A 44 14.33 -1.38 5.29
C MET A 44 14.95 -1.14 3.90
N GLY A 45 14.13 -1.06 2.86
CA GLY A 45 14.55 -0.88 1.47
C GLY A 45 13.72 0.17 0.74
N GLY A 46 13.35 -0.12 -0.51
CA GLY A 46 12.61 0.81 -1.38
C GLY A 46 11.23 1.26 -0.88
N TYR A 47 10.67 0.58 0.12
CA TYR A 47 9.38 0.92 0.71
C TYR A 47 9.48 1.59 2.08
N ALA A 48 10.61 2.20 2.43
CA ALA A 48 10.86 2.75 3.76
C ALA A 48 9.72 3.64 4.28
N ALA A 49 9.27 4.63 3.50
CA ALA A 49 8.11 5.45 3.81
C ALA A 49 6.97 5.30 2.78
N GLY A 50 7.06 4.33 1.90
CA GLY A 50 6.20 4.18 0.73
C GLY A 50 5.33 2.92 0.71
N TYR A 51 5.29 2.13 1.78
CA TYR A 51 4.52 0.88 1.80
C TYR A 51 3.01 1.10 1.61
N TYR A 52 2.50 2.27 1.96
CA TYR A 52 1.10 2.65 1.70
C TYR A 52 0.74 2.61 0.21
N SER A 53 1.73 2.60 -0.69
CA SER A 53 1.51 2.55 -2.13
C SER A 53 0.70 1.32 -2.58
N TYR A 54 0.75 0.21 -1.83
CA TYR A 54 -0.07 -0.96 -2.10
C TYR A 54 -1.57 -0.67 -1.94
N ILE A 55 -1.97 0.06 -0.89
CA ILE A 55 -3.37 0.46 -0.68
C ILE A 55 -3.80 1.45 -1.77
N TRP A 56 -2.90 2.36 -2.15
CA TRP A 56 -3.15 3.31 -3.23
C TRP A 56 -3.32 2.63 -4.59
N ALA A 57 -2.44 1.66 -4.90
CA ALA A 57 -2.52 0.87 -6.12
C ALA A 57 -3.81 0.05 -6.19
N GLU A 58 -4.23 -0.58 -5.09
CA GLU A 58 -5.49 -1.32 -4.99
C GLU A 58 -6.71 -0.42 -5.28
N ARG A 59 -6.68 0.82 -4.82
CA ARG A 59 -7.73 1.80 -5.13
C ARG A 59 -7.80 2.09 -6.64
N LEU A 60 -6.66 2.35 -7.27
CA LEU A 60 -6.59 2.62 -8.72
C LEU A 60 -6.98 1.39 -9.56
N ASP A 61 -6.58 0.21 -9.13
CA ASP A 61 -6.94 -1.06 -9.77
C ASP A 61 -8.46 -1.27 -9.74
N THR A 62 -9.08 -1.02 -8.59
CA THR A 62 -10.55 -1.10 -8.44
C THR A 62 -11.25 -0.11 -9.36
N ASP A 63 -10.80 1.13 -9.44
CA ASP A 63 -11.39 2.15 -10.32
C ASP A 63 -11.26 1.75 -11.80
N ALA A 64 -10.11 1.20 -12.20
CA ALA A 64 -9.90 0.70 -13.55
C ALA A 64 -10.83 -0.50 -13.88
N PHE A 65 -11.05 -1.38 -12.90
CA PHE A 65 -11.92 -2.54 -13.07
C PHE A 65 -13.42 -2.16 -13.24
N GLU A 66 -13.86 -1.05 -12.65
CA GLU A 66 -15.23 -0.58 -12.84
C GLU A 66 -15.54 -0.34 -14.33
N ALA A 67 -14.59 0.20 -15.11
CA ALA A 67 -14.78 0.39 -16.55
C ALA A 67 -15.05 -0.95 -17.29
N PHE A 68 -14.39 -2.04 -16.86
CA PHE A 68 -14.67 -3.37 -17.41
C PHE A 68 -16.03 -3.93 -16.98
N LYS A 69 -16.49 -3.59 -15.80
CA LYS A 69 -17.83 -3.98 -15.33
C LYS A 69 -18.92 -3.27 -16.12
N GLU A 70 -18.73 -1.99 -16.45
CA GLU A 70 -19.68 -1.19 -17.22
C GLU A 70 -19.77 -1.61 -18.70
N HIS A 71 -18.64 -1.90 -19.34
CA HIS A 71 -18.56 -2.20 -20.77
C HIS A 71 -18.53 -3.69 -21.10
N GLY A 72 -18.24 -4.52 -20.11
CA GLY A 72 -18.09 -5.97 -20.24
C GLY A 72 -16.67 -6.43 -19.90
N LEU A 73 -16.56 -7.52 -19.12
CA LEU A 73 -15.28 -8.03 -18.62
C LEU A 73 -14.26 -8.37 -19.71
N PHE A 74 -14.72 -8.66 -20.90
CA PHE A 74 -13.88 -9.02 -22.07
C PHE A 74 -14.01 -8.02 -23.22
N ASP A 75 -14.50 -6.79 -22.95
CA ASP A 75 -14.58 -5.76 -23.97
C ASP A 75 -13.20 -5.37 -24.50
N GLN A 76 -12.97 -5.55 -25.79
CA GLN A 76 -11.69 -5.31 -26.44
C GLN A 76 -11.31 -3.82 -26.51
N ALA A 77 -12.28 -2.95 -26.59
CA ALA A 77 -12.04 -1.51 -26.65
C ALA A 77 -11.50 -1.01 -25.30
N THR A 78 -12.17 -1.39 -24.19
CA THR A 78 -11.75 -1.09 -22.81
C THR A 78 -10.36 -1.69 -22.53
N ALA A 79 -10.14 -2.96 -22.87
CA ALA A 79 -8.86 -3.62 -22.68
C ALA A 79 -7.72 -2.94 -23.46
N THR A 80 -7.98 -2.53 -24.71
CA THR A 80 -7.01 -1.82 -25.54
C THR A 80 -6.70 -0.44 -24.96
N SER A 81 -7.71 0.27 -24.49
CA SER A 81 -7.55 1.58 -23.83
C SER A 81 -6.71 1.47 -22.56
N PHE A 82 -7.02 0.52 -21.70
CA PHE A 82 -6.27 0.24 -20.48
C PHE A 82 -4.80 -0.07 -20.76
N ARG A 83 -4.56 -0.98 -21.71
CA ARG A 83 -3.21 -1.34 -22.13
C ARG A 83 -2.41 -0.14 -22.64
N LYS A 84 -2.95 0.63 -23.58
CA LYS A 84 -2.25 1.75 -24.22
C LYS A 84 -2.02 2.95 -23.28
N ASN A 85 -3.00 3.24 -22.43
CA ASN A 85 -2.97 4.46 -21.64
C ASN A 85 -2.35 4.27 -20.25
N ILE A 86 -2.30 3.04 -19.74
CA ILE A 86 -1.75 2.73 -18.43
C ILE A 86 -0.51 1.84 -18.57
N LEU A 87 -0.67 0.59 -19.00
CA LEU A 87 0.42 -0.39 -18.94
C LEU A 87 1.62 -0.04 -19.86
N GLU A 88 1.37 0.44 -21.08
CA GLU A 88 2.47 0.79 -21.99
C GLU A 88 3.18 2.10 -21.60
N LYS A 89 2.52 2.98 -20.84
CA LYS A 89 3.12 4.25 -20.39
C LYS A 89 3.99 4.10 -19.14
N GLU A 90 3.71 3.14 -18.29
CA GLU A 90 4.50 2.88 -17.08
C GLU A 90 5.97 2.59 -17.42
N VAL A 91 6.22 1.87 -18.50
CA VAL A 91 7.59 1.54 -18.97
C VAL A 91 8.35 2.77 -19.50
N GLN A 92 7.67 3.83 -19.92
CA GLN A 92 8.29 5.03 -20.48
C GLN A 92 8.74 6.06 -19.44
N THR A 93 8.20 6.00 -18.23
CA THR A 93 8.47 7.00 -17.18
C THR A 93 9.70 6.66 -16.32
N THR A 94 10.30 5.48 -16.53
CA THR A 94 11.43 4.96 -15.74
C THR A 94 12.81 5.15 -16.44
N ARG A 95 12.93 6.09 -17.39
CA ARG A 95 14.21 6.45 -18.02
C ARG A 95 14.61 7.88 -17.73
#